data_81caa4eb3103c3b5748b2e40a1d0c9cc
#
_entry.id   81caa4eb3103c3b5748b2e40a1d0c9cc
#
_cell.length_a   1.000
_cell.length_b   1.000
_cell.length_c   1.000
_cell.angle_alpha   90.00
_cell.angle_beta   90.00
_cell.angle_gamma   90.00
#
_symmetry.space_group_name_H-M   'P 1'
#
loop_
_entity.id
_entity.type
_entity.pdbx_description
1 polymer ?
#
loop_
_entity_poly.entity_id
_entity_poly.type
_entity_poly.pdbx_seq_one_letter_code
_entity_poly.pdbx_strand_id
1 'polypeptide(L)'
;MDLKELLKTQSSEILENALQLLNCAHLKSYSKSSQGENKKRLLNLLTLTEKCVVEKKLLPMKEFAAQIAKERFDAGFDLHEVHTAFNALEEELWNRVTKNIEPENLGEALGLVSTVLGAGKEELALSYVTLASKTRTPTLNLTELFGRN
;
A
#
# COMPACT_ATOMS: atom_id res chain seq x y z
N MET A 1 -20.76 -13.98 8.56
CA MET A 1 -20.22 -12.60 8.48
C MET A 1 -19.76 -12.32 7.05
N ASP A 2 -20.18 -11.22 6.47
CA ASP A 2 -19.70 -10.83 5.16
C ASP A 2 -18.45 -9.91 5.29
N LEU A 3 -17.78 -9.68 4.16
CA LEU A 3 -16.53 -8.90 4.15
C LEU A 3 -16.74 -7.45 4.62
N LYS A 4 -17.82 -6.81 4.23
CA LYS A 4 -18.14 -5.45 4.65
C LYS A 4 -18.29 -5.35 6.16
N GLU A 5 -19.02 -6.29 6.76
CA GLU A 5 -19.22 -6.36 8.20
C GLU A 5 -17.91 -6.62 8.93
N LEU A 6 -17.09 -7.54 8.39
CA LEU A 6 -15.76 -7.85 8.93
C LEU A 6 -14.87 -6.59 8.99
N LEU A 7 -14.77 -5.89 7.89
CA LEU A 7 -13.94 -4.69 7.80
C LEU A 7 -14.42 -3.59 8.73
N LYS A 8 -15.75 -3.47 8.89
CA LYS A 8 -16.35 -2.46 9.75
C LYS A 8 -16.16 -2.78 11.24
N THR A 9 -16.37 -4.03 11.63
CA THR A 9 -16.39 -4.41 13.05
C THR A 9 -15.03 -4.76 13.62
N GLN A 10 -14.10 -5.22 12.79
CA GLN A 10 -12.77 -5.66 13.23
C GLN A 10 -11.63 -4.72 12.82
N SER A 11 -11.95 -3.52 12.37
CA SER A 11 -10.96 -2.57 11.87
C SER A 11 -9.85 -2.25 12.88
N SER A 12 -10.18 -2.07 14.15
CA SER A 12 -9.20 -1.77 15.19
C SER A 12 -8.17 -2.89 15.38
N GLU A 13 -8.63 -4.14 15.41
CA GLU A 13 -7.75 -5.29 15.57
C GLU A 13 -6.91 -5.51 14.30
N ILE A 14 -7.52 -5.34 13.14
CA ILE A 14 -6.81 -5.43 11.85
C ILE A 14 -5.67 -4.41 11.82
N LEU A 15 -5.97 -3.18 12.22
CA LEU A 15 -4.98 -2.10 12.23
C LEU A 15 -3.81 -2.40 13.19
N GLU A 16 -4.10 -2.85 14.41
CA GLU A 16 -3.06 -3.20 15.38
C GLU A 16 -2.18 -4.34 14.89
N ASN A 17 -2.78 -5.39 14.34
CA ASN A 17 -2.02 -6.54 13.84
C ASN A 17 -1.19 -6.18 12.60
N ALA A 18 -1.73 -5.38 11.70
CA ALA A 18 -0.99 -4.90 10.53
C ALA A 18 0.21 -4.04 10.97
N LEU A 19 0.02 -3.19 11.97
CA LEU A 19 1.10 -2.37 12.51
C LEU A 19 2.21 -3.23 13.13
N GLN A 20 1.86 -4.29 13.84
CA GLN A 20 2.84 -5.24 14.38
C GLN A 20 3.62 -5.93 13.26
N LEU A 21 2.95 -6.36 12.20
CA LEU A 21 3.59 -6.97 11.04
C LEU A 21 4.58 -5.99 10.39
N LEU A 22 4.17 -4.73 10.25
CA LEU A 22 5.04 -3.70 9.69
C LEU A 22 6.27 -3.47 10.57
N ASN A 23 6.08 -3.39 11.88
CA ASN A 23 7.18 -3.22 12.83
C ASN A 23 8.17 -4.39 12.79
N CYS A 24 7.67 -5.61 12.64
CA CYS A 24 8.51 -6.82 12.55
C CYS A 24 9.36 -6.86 11.28
N ALA A 25 9.03 -6.09 10.27
CA ALA A 25 9.81 -6.01 9.04
C ALA A 25 11.09 -5.18 9.19
N HIS A 26 11.22 -4.40 10.28
CA HIS A 26 12.39 -3.58 10.59
C HIS A 26 12.84 -2.67 9.44
N LEU A 27 11.90 -1.99 8.81
CA LEU A 27 12.16 -1.11 7.68
C LEU A 27 12.72 0.23 8.16
N LYS A 28 13.79 0.69 7.52
CA LYS A 28 14.55 1.88 7.92
C LYS A 28 13.67 3.13 8.10
N SER A 29 12.88 3.47 7.08
CA SER A 29 12.08 4.70 7.11
C SER A 29 10.93 4.62 8.10
N TYR A 30 10.25 3.46 8.19
CA TYR A 30 9.18 3.26 9.17
C TYR A 30 9.70 3.21 10.60
N SER A 31 10.92 2.70 10.80
CA SER A 31 11.55 2.70 12.13
C SER A 31 11.89 4.11 12.61
N LYS A 32 12.15 5.04 11.69
CA LYS A 32 12.42 6.44 12.01
C LYS A 32 11.14 7.26 12.22
N SER A 33 10.02 6.82 11.67
CA SER A 33 8.72 7.46 11.86
C SER A 33 8.14 7.09 13.21
N SER A 34 7.28 7.96 13.77
CA SER A 34 6.58 7.63 15.00
C SER A 34 5.57 6.50 14.77
N GLN A 35 5.26 5.73 15.83
CA GLN A 35 4.24 4.69 15.76
C GLN A 35 2.86 5.29 15.44
N GLY A 36 2.60 6.49 15.94
CA GLY A 36 1.36 7.21 15.64
C GLY A 36 1.21 7.53 14.16
N GLU A 37 2.28 7.94 13.50
CA GLU A 37 2.28 8.20 12.06
C GLU A 37 2.11 6.93 11.25
N ASN A 38 2.82 5.87 11.63
CA ASN A 38 2.72 4.58 10.95
C ASN A 38 1.31 4.01 11.07
N LYS A 39 0.72 4.12 12.26
CA LYS A 39 -0.66 3.69 12.50
C LYS A 39 -1.65 4.48 11.64
N LYS A 40 -1.48 5.80 11.56
CA LYS A 40 -2.33 6.67 10.75
C LYS A 40 -2.24 6.31 9.27
N ARG A 41 -1.04 6.04 8.76
CA ARG A 41 -0.81 5.62 7.38
C ARG A 41 -1.55 4.32 7.06
N LEU A 42 -1.43 3.34 7.95
CA LEU A 42 -2.14 2.05 7.79
C LEU A 42 -3.65 2.23 7.92
N LEU A 43 -4.11 3.09 8.82
CA LEU A 43 -5.54 3.38 8.95
C LEU A 43 -6.11 3.99 7.67
N ASN A 44 -5.41 4.94 7.07
CA ASN A 44 -5.83 5.54 5.81
C ASN A 44 -5.93 4.50 4.70
N LEU A 45 -4.96 3.60 4.63
CA LEU A 45 -4.97 2.52 3.64
C LEU A 45 -6.13 1.54 3.90
N LEU A 46 -6.36 1.17 5.15
CA LEU A 46 -7.47 0.27 5.52
C LEU A 46 -8.81 0.88 5.20
N THR A 47 -9.02 2.16 5.56
CA THR A 47 -10.27 2.88 5.31
C THR A 47 -10.57 2.94 3.82
N LEU A 48 -9.55 3.21 3.02
CA LEU A 48 -9.71 3.27 1.57
C LEU A 48 -9.95 1.88 0.97
N THR A 49 -9.27 0.86 1.48
CA THR A 49 -9.49 -0.52 1.06
C THR A 49 -10.94 -0.94 1.31
N GLU A 50 -11.47 -0.62 2.49
CA GLU A 50 -12.87 -0.87 2.83
C GLU A 50 -13.81 -0.19 1.83
N LYS A 51 -13.58 1.09 1.56
CA LYS A 51 -14.38 1.84 0.60
C LYS A 51 -14.37 1.20 -0.79
N CYS A 52 -13.20 0.88 -1.30
CA CYS A 52 -13.05 0.29 -2.63
C CYS A 52 -13.68 -1.11 -2.73
N VAL A 53 -13.58 -1.90 -1.66
CA VAL A 53 -14.21 -3.23 -1.60
C VAL A 53 -15.73 -3.09 -1.60
N VAL A 54 -16.29 -2.22 -0.79
CA VAL A 54 -17.74 -2.02 -0.67
C VAL A 54 -18.32 -1.47 -1.97
N GLU A 55 -17.68 -0.47 -2.55
CA GLU A 55 -18.15 0.16 -3.79
C GLU A 55 -17.75 -0.60 -5.05
N LYS A 56 -16.86 -1.59 -4.93
CA LYS A 56 -16.31 -2.36 -6.05
C LYS A 56 -15.69 -1.44 -7.11
N LYS A 57 -14.90 -0.47 -6.65
CA LYS A 57 -14.20 0.51 -7.49
C LYS A 57 -12.71 0.53 -7.19
N LEU A 58 -11.89 0.56 -8.23
CA LEU A 58 -10.44 0.58 -8.11
C LEU A 58 -9.83 1.98 -8.21
N LEU A 59 -10.51 2.90 -8.89
CA LEU A 59 -9.96 4.23 -9.15
C LEU A 59 -9.55 4.99 -7.88
N PRO A 60 -10.35 5.01 -6.79
CA PRO A 60 -9.93 5.70 -5.57
C PRO A 60 -8.62 5.15 -5.00
N MET A 61 -8.40 3.83 -5.09
CA MET A 61 -7.14 3.22 -4.63
C MET A 61 -5.98 3.63 -5.51
N LYS A 62 -6.16 3.67 -6.82
CA LYS A 62 -5.12 4.10 -7.75
C LYS A 62 -4.72 5.55 -7.53
N GLU A 63 -5.68 6.43 -7.34
CA GLU A 63 -5.42 7.85 -7.05
C GLU A 63 -4.66 8.03 -5.74
N PHE A 64 -5.08 7.31 -4.72
CA PHE A 64 -4.42 7.32 -3.42
C PHE A 64 -2.98 6.82 -3.53
N ALA A 65 -2.77 5.70 -4.20
CA ALA A 65 -1.43 5.11 -4.37
C ALA A 65 -0.49 6.06 -5.12
N ALA A 66 -0.97 6.74 -6.15
CA ALA A 66 -0.18 7.74 -6.86
C ALA A 66 0.21 8.92 -5.95
N GLN A 67 -0.72 9.37 -5.13
CA GLN A 67 -0.49 10.47 -4.19
C GLN A 67 0.53 10.10 -3.13
N ILE A 68 0.37 8.95 -2.49
CA ILE A 68 1.30 8.53 -1.44
C ILE A 68 2.67 8.15 -2.01
N ALA A 69 2.73 7.67 -3.25
CA ALA A 69 3.99 7.39 -3.92
C ALA A 69 4.86 8.66 -3.97
N LYS A 70 4.28 9.77 -4.38
CA LYS A 70 4.99 11.05 -4.43
C LYS A 70 5.43 11.50 -3.03
N GLU A 71 4.52 11.44 -2.07
CA GLU A 71 4.80 11.83 -0.69
C GLU A 71 5.92 10.99 -0.08
N ARG A 72 5.85 9.66 -0.23
CA ARG A 72 6.84 8.75 0.33
C ARG A 72 8.18 8.84 -0.40
N PHE A 73 8.15 9.01 -1.72
CA PHE A 73 9.36 9.20 -2.52
C PHE A 73 10.11 10.46 -2.06
N ASP A 74 9.39 11.58 -1.91
CA ASP A 74 9.98 12.84 -1.45
C ASP A 74 10.51 12.74 -0.02
N ALA A 75 9.89 11.92 0.82
CA ALA A 75 10.31 11.68 2.20
C ALA A 75 11.46 10.66 2.34
N GLY A 76 11.93 10.09 1.23
CA GLY A 76 13.06 9.17 1.23
C GLY A 76 12.72 7.71 1.48
N PHE A 77 11.45 7.33 1.42
CA PHE A 77 11.03 5.93 1.53
C PHE A 77 11.34 5.20 0.23
N ASP A 78 11.93 4.01 0.34
CA ASP A 78 12.12 3.13 -0.81
C ASP A 78 10.79 2.49 -1.20
N LEU A 79 10.63 2.17 -2.49
CA LEU A 79 9.45 1.46 -2.98
C LEU A 79 9.18 0.18 -2.17
N HIS A 80 10.23 -0.60 -1.90
CA HIS A 80 10.11 -1.83 -1.12
C HIS A 80 9.46 -1.59 0.24
N GLU A 81 9.80 -0.50 0.92
CA GLU A 81 9.24 -0.17 2.23
C GLU A 81 7.74 0.08 2.16
N VAL A 82 7.31 0.90 1.21
CA VAL A 82 5.89 1.23 1.05
C VAL A 82 5.10 0.01 0.59
N HIS A 83 5.67 -0.77 -0.34
CA HIS A 83 5.07 -2.02 -0.80
C HIS A 83 4.89 -3.01 0.36
N THR A 84 5.86 -3.09 1.27
CA THR A 84 5.78 -3.96 2.45
C THR A 84 4.64 -3.52 3.38
N ALA A 85 4.37 -2.22 3.50
CA ALA A 85 3.23 -1.75 4.29
C ALA A 85 1.89 -2.22 3.69
N PHE A 86 1.74 -2.17 2.37
CA PHE A 86 0.57 -2.73 1.69
C PHE A 86 0.45 -4.24 1.95
N ASN A 87 1.56 -4.95 1.87
CA ASN A 87 1.58 -6.39 2.12
C ASN A 87 1.24 -6.75 3.57
N ALA A 88 1.67 -5.95 4.54
CA ALA A 88 1.35 -6.17 5.95
C ALA A 88 -0.18 -6.09 6.17
N LEU A 89 -0.84 -5.11 5.57
CA LEU A 89 -2.29 -5.01 5.64
C LEU A 89 -2.97 -6.18 4.92
N GLU A 90 -2.50 -6.53 3.73
CA GLU A 90 -3.07 -7.63 2.96
C GLU A 90 -2.97 -8.95 3.72
N GLU A 91 -1.83 -9.25 4.32
CA GLU A 91 -1.62 -10.46 5.12
C GLU A 91 -2.60 -10.52 6.28
N GLU A 92 -2.76 -9.42 7.01
CA GLU A 92 -3.71 -9.38 8.12
C GLU A 92 -5.16 -9.55 7.64
N LEU A 93 -5.53 -8.93 6.54
CA LEU A 93 -6.87 -9.08 5.96
C LEU A 93 -7.13 -10.52 5.52
N TRP A 94 -6.15 -11.17 4.91
CA TRP A 94 -6.26 -12.58 4.54
C TRP A 94 -6.48 -13.46 5.76
N ASN A 95 -5.74 -13.22 6.83
CA ASN A 95 -5.89 -13.96 8.08
C ASN A 95 -7.29 -13.80 8.66
N ARG A 96 -7.82 -12.59 8.65
CA ARG A 96 -9.16 -12.31 9.17
C ARG A 96 -10.26 -12.92 8.30
N VAL A 97 -10.11 -12.78 7.00
CA VAL A 97 -11.08 -13.32 6.04
C VAL A 97 -11.16 -14.84 6.14
N THR A 98 -10.01 -15.52 6.17
CA THR A 98 -10.00 -16.99 6.25
C THR A 98 -10.60 -17.53 7.55
N LYS A 99 -10.57 -16.76 8.63
CA LYS A 99 -11.12 -17.19 9.93
C LYS A 99 -12.60 -16.85 10.09
N ASN A 100 -13.13 -15.85 9.40
CA ASN A 100 -14.45 -15.30 9.68
C ASN A 100 -15.46 -15.41 8.54
N ILE A 101 -14.99 -15.57 7.32
CA ILE A 101 -15.88 -15.62 6.14
C ILE A 101 -16.24 -17.08 5.84
N GLU A 102 -17.52 -17.30 5.50
CA GLU A 102 -18.03 -18.64 5.17
C GLU A 102 -17.31 -19.19 3.93
N PRO A 103 -17.07 -20.52 3.88
CA PRO A 103 -16.35 -21.12 2.74
C PRO A 103 -16.89 -20.77 1.36
N GLU A 104 -18.21 -20.67 1.21
CA GLU A 104 -18.85 -20.35 -0.07
C GLU A 104 -18.60 -18.91 -0.52
N ASN A 105 -18.24 -18.01 0.39
CA ASN A 105 -17.97 -16.60 0.10
C ASN A 105 -16.48 -16.25 0.18
N LEU A 106 -15.65 -17.22 0.57
CA LEU A 106 -14.24 -17.01 0.84
C LEU A 106 -13.48 -16.54 -0.39
N GLY A 107 -13.70 -17.21 -1.54
CA GLY A 107 -13.03 -16.86 -2.79
C GLY A 107 -13.30 -15.45 -3.25
N GLU A 108 -14.56 -15.02 -3.17
CA GLU A 108 -14.94 -13.65 -3.54
C GLU A 108 -14.29 -12.63 -2.59
N ALA A 109 -14.33 -12.90 -1.29
CA ALA A 109 -13.76 -11.98 -0.29
C ALA A 109 -12.24 -11.80 -0.48
N LEU A 110 -11.51 -12.90 -0.64
CA LEU A 110 -10.07 -12.86 -0.88
C LEU A 110 -9.75 -12.16 -2.21
N GLY A 111 -10.54 -12.45 -3.25
CA GLY A 111 -10.39 -11.83 -4.55
C GLY A 111 -10.58 -10.33 -4.51
N LEU A 112 -11.59 -9.84 -3.79
CA LEU A 112 -11.83 -8.40 -3.64
C LEU A 112 -10.67 -7.70 -2.92
N VAL A 113 -10.22 -8.26 -1.80
CA VAL A 113 -9.09 -7.70 -1.04
C VAL A 113 -7.84 -7.64 -1.90
N SER A 114 -7.48 -8.75 -2.54
CA SER A 114 -6.27 -8.84 -3.35
C SER A 114 -6.34 -7.94 -4.59
N THR A 115 -7.51 -7.81 -5.21
CA THR A 115 -7.67 -6.97 -6.39
C THR A 115 -7.53 -5.49 -6.03
N VAL A 116 -8.14 -5.05 -4.93
CA VAL A 116 -8.07 -3.65 -4.49
C VAL A 116 -6.64 -3.30 -4.09
N LEU A 117 -6.02 -4.09 -3.22
CA LEU A 117 -4.65 -3.82 -2.78
C LEU A 117 -3.64 -4.03 -3.90
N GLY A 118 -3.89 -4.98 -4.80
CA GLY A 118 -3.07 -5.21 -5.98
C GLY A 118 -3.05 -4.00 -6.92
N ALA A 119 -4.21 -3.37 -7.13
CA ALA A 119 -4.30 -2.14 -7.92
C ALA A 119 -3.48 -1.02 -7.28
N GLY A 120 -3.51 -0.90 -5.96
CA GLY A 120 -2.71 0.07 -5.23
C GLY A 120 -1.20 -0.19 -5.37
N LYS A 121 -0.79 -1.44 -5.20
CA LYS A 121 0.62 -1.84 -5.33
C LYS A 121 1.15 -1.60 -6.74
N GLU A 122 0.36 -1.90 -7.75
CA GLU A 122 0.75 -1.67 -9.14
C GLU A 122 0.94 -0.18 -9.42
N GLU A 123 -0.01 0.65 -9.04
CA GLU A 123 0.08 2.10 -9.23
C GLU A 123 1.24 2.70 -8.44
N LEU A 124 1.48 2.21 -7.23
CA LEU A 124 2.62 2.61 -6.42
C LEU A 124 3.94 2.36 -7.15
N ALA A 125 4.10 1.17 -7.74
CA ALA A 125 5.30 0.80 -8.46
C ALA A 125 5.49 1.66 -9.71
N LEU A 126 4.44 1.85 -10.50
CA LEU A 126 4.49 2.69 -11.71
C LEU A 126 4.85 4.14 -11.37
N SER A 127 4.28 4.68 -10.30
CA SER A 127 4.55 6.05 -9.85
C SER A 127 6.00 6.21 -9.40
N TYR A 128 6.54 5.25 -8.66
CA TYR A 128 7.94 5.28 -8.22
C TYR A 128 8.91 5.24 -9.40
N VAL A 129 8.64 4.38 -10.39
CA VAL A 129 9.47 4.31 -11.60
C VAL A 129 9.47 5.65 -12.33
N THR A 130 8.29 6.26 -12.46
CA THR A 130 8.15 7.57 -13.11
C THR A 130 8.93 8.66 -12.35
N LEU A 131 8.80 8.70 -11.04
CA LEU A 131 9.50 9.69 -10.21
C LEU A 131 11.02 9.50 -10.27
N ALA A 132 11.50 8.27 -10.21
CA ALA A 132 12.91 7.95 -10.30
C ALA A 132 13.48 8.32 -11.69
N SER A 133 12.73 8.07 -12.75
CA SER A 133 13.13 8.41 -14.11
C SER A 133 13.26 9.93 -14.31
N LYS A 134 12.33 10.70 -13.78
CA LYS A 134 12.38 12.17 -13.82
C LYS A 134 13.59 12.72 -13.08
N THR A 135 13.93 12.11 -11.96
CA THR A 135 15.08 12.54 -11.15
C THR A 135 16.41 12.26 -11.87
N ARG A 136 16.50 11.17 -12.63
CA ARG A 136 17.73 10.77 -13.33
C ARG A 136 17.93 11.49 -14.67
N THR A 137 16.86 11.76 -15.39
CA THR A 137 16.93 12.32 -16.74
C THR A 137 17.77 13.60 -16.83
N PRO A 138 17.65 14.56 -15.88
CA PRO A 138 18.46 15.79 -15.97
C PRO A 138 19.97 15.59 -15.81
N THR A 139 20.39 14.45 -15.23
CA THR A 139 21.82 14.21 -14.99
C THR A 139 22.52 13.54 -16.17
N LEU A 140 21.76 13.00 -17.12
CA LEU A 140 22.31 12.33 -18.29
C LEU A 140 22.38 13.30 -19.48
N ASN A 141 23.54 13.90 -19.66
CA ASN A 141 23.78 14.83 -20.76
C ASN A 141 24.78 14.24 -21.74
N LEU A 142 24.29 13.67 -22.82
CA LEU A 142 25.12 13.05 -23.86
C LEU A 142 26.00 14.08 -24.59
N THR A 143 25.56 15.33 -24.68
CA THR A 143 26.35 16.40 -25.29
C THR A 143 27.63 16.66 -24.51
N GLU A 144 27.56 16.65 -23.18
CA GLU A 144 28.75 16.77 -22.33
C GLU A 144 29.69 15.60 -22.48
N LEU A 145 29.15 14.38 -22.67
CA LEU A 145 29.96 13.17 -22.80
C LEU A 145 30.66 13.07 -24.16
N PHE A 146 30.01 13.51 -25.22
CA PHE A 146 30.48 13.25 -26.58
C PHE A 146 30.66 14.49 -27.45
N GLY A 147 30.16 15.64 -27.03
CA GLY A 147 30.06 16.85 -27.88
C GLY A 147 31.25 17.79 -27.86
N ARG A 148 32.29 17.47 -27.10
CA ARG A 148 33.50 18.31 -27.05
C ARG A 148 34.57 17.75 -27.96
N ASN A 149 34.51 18.14 -29.17
CA ASN A 149 35.51 17.74 -30.16
C ASN A 149 36.40 18.87 -30.51
#